data_471d4b749190048b2de06f759a55b084
#
_entry.id   471d4b749190048b2de06f759a55b084
#
_cell.length_a   1.000
_cell.length_b   1.000
_cell.length_c   1.000
_cell.angle_alpha   90.00
_cell.angle_beta   90.00
_cell.angle_gamma   90.00
#
_symmetry.space_group_name_H-M   'P 1'
#
loop_
_entity.id
_entity.type
_entity.pdbx_description
1 polymer ?
#
loop_
_entity_poly.entity_id
_entity_poly.type
_entity_poly.pdbx_seq_one_letter_code
_entity_poly.pdbx_strand_id
1 'polypeptide(L)'
;VSDNAGNVRGYVSHPEVDLPIRERDGKLDVSGAVGREGLLTLSRDIGLREPYSGSSALVSGEIAEDLAAFLTESDQLPSACALGVLVNPDGSVKAAGGFIMQLMPNAAEETVKALEDNIFLMDQLTTILDEDGAETVIAQVFKGLAWHKTAESDMAYKCYCSRERVLG
;
A
#
# COMPACT_ATOMS: atom_id res chain seq x y z
N VAL A 1 -6.59 -10.12 0.39
CA VAL A 1 -7.98 -10.00 -0.04
C VAL A 1 -8.70 -9.07 0.92
N SER A 2 -9.45 -8.11 0.39
CA SER A 2 -10.33 -7.22 1.16
C SER A 2 -11.78 -7.35 0.67
N ASP A 3 -12.72 -6.96 1.51
CA ASP A 3 -14.14 -6.87 1.14
C ASP A 3 -14.71 -5.47 1.42
N ASN A 4 -15.93 -5.21 0.93
CA ASN A 4 -16.59 -3.91 1.09
C ASN A 4 -17.00 -3.57 2.53
N ALA A 5 -16.88 -4.54 3.45
CA ALA A 5 -17.15 -4.33 4.88
C ALA A 5 -15.88 -3.96 5.68
N GLY A 6 -14.76 -3.70 5.00
CA GLY A 6 -13.49 -3.36 5.63
C GLY A 6 -12.73 -4.57 6.21
N ASN A 7 -13.13 -5.80 5.89
CA ASN A 7 -12.37 -6.95 6.35
C ASN A 7 -11.21 -7.23 5.38
N VAL A 8 -10.04 -7.46 5.95
CA VAL A 8 -8.83 -7.84 5.20
C VAL A 8 -8.31 -9.18 5.66
N ARG A 9 -7.68 -9.93 4.76
CA ARG A 9 -6.97 -11.17 5.06
C ARG A 9 -5.82 -11.36 4.09
N GLY A 10 -4.79 -12.06 4.54
CA GLY A 10 -3.60 -12.33 3.76
C GLY A 10 -3.05 -13.72 4.01
N TYR A 11 -2.15 -14.14 3.14
CA TYR A 11 -1.40 -15.37 3.21
C TYR A 11 -0.01 -15.15 2.63
N VAL A 12 1.00 -15.75 3.23
CA VAL A 12 2.34 -15.86 2.68
C VAL A 12 2.75 -17.32 2.64
N SER A 13 3.47 -17.72 1.58
CA SER A 13 3.90 -19.12 1.39
C SER A 13 5.01 -19.52 2.35
N HIS A 14 5.87 -18.57 2.70
CA HIS A 14 7.06 -18.76 3.53
C HIS A 14 7.06 -17.77 4.69
N PRO A 15 6.24 -17.98 5.73
CA PRO A 15 6.14 -17.07 6.88
C PRO A 15 7.40 -17.08 7.76
N GLU A 16 8.28 -18.07 7.58
CA GLU A 16 9.55 -18.24 8.30
C GLU A 16 10.68 -17.36 7.76
N VAL A 17 10.45 -16.58 6.70
CA VAL A 17 11.48 -15.69 6.15
C VAL A 17 11.84 -14.63 7.17
N ASP A 18 13.10 -14.60 7.55
CA ASP A 18 13.71 -13.61 8.44
C ASP A 18 15.00 -13.12 7.80
N LEU A 19 15.01 -11.88 7.36
CA LEU A 19 16.14 -11.25 6.70
C LEU A 19 16.71 -10.14 7.58
N PRO A 20 18.04 -9.94 7.55
CA PRO A 20 18.65 -8.84 8.28
C PRO A 20 18.13 -7.50 7.75
N ILE A 21 18.06 -6.52 8.66
CA ILE A 21 17.75 -5.14 8.30
C ILE A 21 18.80 -4.64 7.29
N ARG A 22 18.35 -3.91 6.28
CA ARG A 22 19.21 -3.32 5.26
C ARG A 22 20.16 -2.29 5.89
N GLU A 23 21.46 -2.49 5.77
CA GLU A 23 22.48 -1.60 6.37
C GLU A 23 22.41 -0.17 5.82
N ARG A 24 22.02 0.00 4.55
CA ARG A 24 22.00 1.30 3.87
C ARG A 24 20.98 2.31 4.42
N ASP A 25 19.86 1.83 4.96
CA ASP A 25 18.72 2.69 5.35
C ASP A 25 18.01 2.23 6.64
N GLY A 26 18.47 1.13 7.26
CA GLY A 26 17.90 0.61 8.50
C GLY A 26 16.48 0.05 8.35
N LYS A 27 16.03 -0.26 7.13
CA LYS A 27 14.68 -0.77 6.85
C LYS A 27 14.66 -2.28 6.66
N LEU A 28 13.48 -2.86 6.80
CA LEU A 28 13.23 -4.27 6.44
C LEU A 28 13.57 -4.50 4.96
N ASP A 29 14.17 -5.63 4.64
CA ASP A 29 14.47 -6.02 3.26
C ASP A 29 13.27 -6.71 2.61
N VAL A 30 12.24 -5.91 2.28
CA VAL A 30 11.02 -6.41 1.66
C VAL A 30 11.30 -6.99 0.28
N SER A 31 12.10 -6.31 -0.54
CA SER A 31 12.46 -6.80 -1.87
C SER A 31 13.28 -8.08 -1.84
N GLY A 32 14.10 -8.28 -0.81
CA GLY A 32 14.79 -9.54 -0.57
C GLY A 32 13.86 -10.69 -0.21
N ALA A 33 12.80 -10.41 0.56
CA ALA A 33 11.81 -11.40 0.97
C ALA A 33 10.82 -11.74 -0.14
N VAL A 34 10.34 -10.74 -0.88
CA VAL A 34 9.37 -10.92 -1.98
C VAL A 34 10.04 -11.44 -3.25
N GLY A 35 11.29 -11.02 -3.50
CA GLY A 35 11.98 -11.22 -4.76
C GLY A 35 11.67 -10.11 -5.77
N ARG A 36 12.43 -10.10 -6.86
CA ARG A 36 12.30 -9.11 -7.93
C ARG A 36 11.76 -9.69 -9.23
N GLU A 37 11.63 -10.99 -9.28
CA GLU A 37 11.09 -11.72 -10.42
C GLU A 37 9.73 -12.28 -10.04
N GLY A 38 8.70 -11.88 -10.76
CA GLY A 38 7.33 -12.30 -10.48
C GLY A 38 6.29 -11.35 -11.08
N LEU A 39 5.05 -11.59 -10.71
CA LEU A 39 3.91 -10.81 -11.16
C LEU A 39 3.13 -10.27 -9.97
N LEU A 40 2.77 -8.99 -10.04
CA LEU A 40 1.70 -8.43 -9.25
C LEU A 40 0.38 -8.62 -9.99
N THR A 41 -0.57 -9.32 -9.38
CA THR A 41 -1.92 -9.49 -9.93
C THR A 41 -2.93 -8.86 -9.00
N LEU A 42 -3.75 -7.96 -9.54
CA LEU A 42 -4.84 -7.34 -8.83
C LEU A 42 -6.17 -7.78 -9.44
N SER A 43 -7.02 -8.39 -8.61
CA SER A 43 -8.37 -8.81 -9.00
C SER A 43 -9.40 -7.98 -8.24
N ARG A 44 -10.38 -7.42 -8.96
CA ARG A 44 -11.46 -6.60 -8.41
C ARG A 44 -12.81 -7.17 -8.81
N ASP A 45 -13.65 -7.43 -7.84
CA ASP A 45 -15.07 -7.70 -8.09
C ASP A 45 -15.79 -6.36 -8.24
N ILE A 46 -16.16 -6.04 -9.46
CA ILE A 46 -16.88 -4.82 -9.84
C ILE A 46 -18.34 -5.11 -10.20
N GLY A 47 -18.87 -6.27 -9.76
CA GLY A 47 -20.23 -6.68 -9.99
C GLY A 47 -20.48 -7.27 -11.40
N LEU A 48 -19.45 -7.63 -12.13
CA LEU A 48 -19.56 -8.36 -13.40
C LEU A 48 -19.60 -9.88 -13.14
N ARG A 49 -19.87 -10.65 -14.21
CA ARG A 49 -19.93 -12.12 -14.14
C ARG A 49 -18.59 -12.71 -13.65
N GLU A 50 -17.49 -12.13 -14.03
CA GLU A 50 -16.16 -12.51 -13.59
C GLU A 50 -15.43 -11.28 -13.04
N PRO A 51 -14.59 -11.42 -12.01
CA PRO A 51 -13.79 -10.34 -11.49
C PRO A 51 -12.85 -9.78 -12.57
N TYR A 52 -12.70 -8.48 -12.61
CA TYR A 52 -11.66 -7.85 -13.42
C TYR A 52 -10.30 -8.16 -12.81
N SER A 53 -9.37 -8.68 -13.60
CA SER A 53 -8.01 -9.00 -13.16
C SER A 53 -6.99 -8.43 -14.13
N GLY A 54 -6.00 -7.74 -13.57
CA GLY A 54 -4.84 -7.24 -14.30
C GLY A 54 -3.56 -7.77 -13.66
N SER A 55 -2.49 -7.86 -14.43
CA SER A 55 -1.17 -8.28 -13.96
C SER A 55 -0.07 -7.44 -14.58
N SER A 56 0.96 -7.12 -13.80
CA SER A 56 2.21 -6.51 -14.27
C SER A 56 3.41 -7.25 -13.69
N ALA A 57 4.55 -7.17 -14.35
CA ALA A 57 5.80 -7.65 -13.80
C ALA A 57 6.19 -6.81 -12.58
N LEU A 58 6.84 -7.42 -11.60
CA LEU A 58 7.47 -6.68 -10.50
C LEU A 58 8.58 -5.77 -11.05
N VAL A 59 8.64 -4.55 -10.53
CA VAL A 59 9.66 -3.56 -10.89
C VAL A 59 10.84 -3.63 -9.93
N SER A 60 10.55 -3.73 -8.63
CA SER A 60 11.58 -3.68 -7.60
C SER A 60 11.44 -4.76 -6.51
N GLY A 61 10.28 -5.35 -6.35
CA GLY A 61 9.92 -6.20 -5.21
C GLY A 61 9.56 -5.41 -3.95
N GLU A 62 9.57 -4.07 -4.03
CA GLU A 62 9.02 -3.19 -3.00
C GLU A 62 7.53 -2.97 -3.30
N ILE A 63 6.66 -3.44 -2.43
CA ILE A 63 5.20 -3.55 -2.71
C ILE A 63 4.59 -2.21 -3.12
N ALA A 64 5.03 -1.10 -2.53
CA ALA A 64 4.50 0.23 -2.86
C ALA A 64 4.88 0.67 -4.28
N GLU A 65 6.13 0.42 -4.70
CA GLU A 65 6.62 0.74 -6.04
C GLU A 65 5.94 -0.13 -7.09
N ASP A 66 5.85 -1.43 -6.83
CA ASP A 66 5.20 -2.39 -7.74
C ASP A 66 3.71 -2.08 -7.91
N LEU A 67 3.02 -1.67 -6.83
CA LEU A 67 1.63 -1.27 -6.89
C LEU A 67 1.44 0.05 -7.66
N ALA A 68 2.30 1.05 -7.45
CA ALA A 68 2.26 2.30 -8.19
C ALA A 68 2.50 2.08 -9.70
N ALA A 69 3.47 1.22 -10.05
CA ALA A 69 3.74 0.83 -11.42
C ALA A 69 2.53 0.12 -12.06
N PHE A 70 1.93 -0.85 -11.35
CA PHE A 70 0.72 -1.54 -11.81
C PHE A 70 -0.42 -0.56 -12.10
N LEU A 71 -0.72 0.36 -11.16
CA LEU A 71 -1.80 1.33 -11.33
C LEU A 71 -1.55 2.28 -12.50
N THR A 72 -0.30 2.66 -12.71
CA THR A 72 0.08 3.57 -13.80
C THR A 72 0.07 2.87 -15.16
N GLU A 73 0.60 1.66 -15.26
CA GLU A 73 0.77 0.95 -16.53
C GLU A 73 -0.47 0.15 -16.92
N SER A 74 -1.05 -0.62 -15.99
CA SER A 74 -2.17 -1.50 -16.25
C SER A 74 -3.51 -0.77 -16.21
N ASP A 75 -3.71 0.08 -15.20
CA ASP A 75 -4.95 0.85 -15.03
C ASP A 75 -4.90 2.21 -15.75
N GLN A 76 -3.74 2.62 -16.25
CA GLN A 76 -3.50 3.92 -16.91
C GLN A 76 -3.88 5.12 -16.03
N LEU A 77 -3.71 4.96 -14.71
CA LEU A 77 -3.95 5.98 -13.71
C LEU A 77 -2.61 6.41 -13.09
N PRO A 78 -2.10 7.61 -13.41
CA PRO A 78 -0.90 8.13 -12.77
C PRO A 78 -1.06 8.12 -11.25
N SER A 79 -0.23 7.32 -10.59
CA SER A 79 -0.42 7.00 -9.17
C SER A 79 0.89 7.12 -8.40
N ALA A 80 0.79 7.61 -7.16
CA ALA A 80 1.83 7.49 -6.15
C ALA A 80 1.35 6.59 -5.03
N CYS A 81 2.24 5.74 -4.53
CA CYS A 81 1.94 4.83 -3.43
C CYS A 81 3.08 4.88 -2.41
N ALA A 82 2.74 5.00 -1.15
CA ALA A 82 3.68 4.85 -0.05
C ALA A 82 3.09 3.89 0.97
N LEU A 83 3.86 2.88 1.35
CA LEU A 83 3.50 1.90 2.35
C LEU A 83 4.64 1.78 3.36
N GLY A 84 4.30 1.58 4.62
CA GLY A 84 5.30 1.41 5.65
C GLY A 84 4.81 0.56 6.81
N VAL A 85 5.74 -0.21 7.36
CA VAL A 85 5.56 -0.99 8.59
C VAL A 85 6.75 -0.72 9.49
N LEU A 86 6.49 -0.31 10.72
CA LEU A 86 7.48 -0.17 11.77
C LEU A 86 7.31 -1.34 12.74
N VAL A 87 8.37 -2.05 13.02
CA VAL A 87 8.36 -3.22 13.90
C VAL A 87 9.17 -2.94 15.17
N ASN A 88 8.72 -3.52 16.27
CA ASN A 88 9.46 -3.56 17.52
C ASN A 88 10.60 -4.61 17.46
N PRO A 89 11.58 -4.56 18.39
CA PRO A 89 12.64 -5.56 18.45
C PRO A 89 12.17 -7.02 18.64
N ASP A 90 10.95 -7.22 19.15
CA ASP A 90 10.32 -8.54 19.30
C ASP A 90 9.58 -9.01 18.05
N GLY A 91 9.62 -8.23 16.94
CA GLY A 91 8.95 -8.53 15.70
C GLY A 91 7.46 -8.13 15.65
N SER A 92 6.91 -7.61 16.75
CA SER A 92 5.54 -7.08 16.72
C SER A 92 5.45 -5.78 15.93
N VAL A 93 4.30 -5.56 15.27
CA VAL A 93 4.06 -4.34 14.51
C VAL A 93 3.78 -3.17 15.48
N LYS A 94 4.58 -2.12 15.40
CA LYS A 94 4.41 -0.89 16.16
C LYS A 94 3.48 0.08 15.44
N ALA A 95 3.73 0.33 14.16
CA ALA A 95 2.90 1.14 13.29
C ALA A 95 2.89 0.55 11.89
N ALA A 96 1.75 0.60 11.21
CA ALA A 96 1.62 0.20 9.81
C ALA A 96 0.60 1.08 9.11
N GLY A 97 0.88 1.46 7.88
CA GLY A 97 -0.05 2.23 7.09
C GLY A 97 0.54 2.69 5.78
N GLY A 98 -0.21 3.51 5.07
CA GLY A 98 0.20 4.02 3.78
C GLY A 98 -0.87 4.87 3.14
N PHE A 99 -0.58 5.31 1.93
CA PHE A 99 -1.55 5.96 1.07
C PHE A 99 -1.36 5.56 -0.40
N ILE A 100 -2.44 5.66 -1.14
CA ILE A 100 -2.44 5.63 -2.59
C ILE A 100 -3.04 6.96 -3.05
N MET A 101 -2.33 7.67 -3.90
CA MET A 101 -2.79 8.91 -4.51
C MET A 101 -2.87 8.72 -6.01
N GLN A 102 -3.97 9.14 -6.60
CA GLN A 102 -4.21 9.05 -8.03
C GLN A 102 -4.58 10.41 -8.59
N LEU A 103 -3.98 10.76 -9.72
CA LEU A 103 -4.31 11.99 -10.41
C LEU A 103 -5.58 11.80 -11.23
N MET A 104 -6.51 12.72 -11.05
CA MET A 104 -7.71 12.78 -11.90
C MET A 104 -7.33 13.35 -13.28
N PRO A 105 -8.07 12.96 -14.34
CA PRO A 105 -7.88 13.56 -15.66
C PRO A 105 -7.95 15.10 -15.61
N ASN A 106 -7.02 15.76 -16.29
CA ASN A 106 -6.90 17.22 -16.32
C ASN A 106 -6.54 17.89 -14.97
N ALA A 107 -5.87 17.15 -14.06
CA ALA A 107 -5.30 17.76 -12.87
C ALA A 107 -4.36 18.92 -13.28
N ALA A 108 -4.46 20.07 -12.59
CA ALA A 108 -3.62 21.20 -12.88
C ALA A 108 -2.15 20.88 -12.57
N GLU A 109 -1.21 21.30 -13.43
CA GLU A 109 0.23 21.02 -13.30
C GLU A 109 0.78 21.56 -11.97
N GLU A 110 0.30 22.72 -11.52
CA GLU A 110 0.69 23.29 -10.24
C GLU A 110 0.27 22.39 -9.06
N THR A 111 -0.89 21.74 -9.15
CA THR A 111 -1.37 20.81 -8.14
C THR A 111 -0.50 19.54 -8.11
N VAL A 112 -0.17 19.00 -9.27
CA VAL A 112 0.70 17.83 -9.39
C VAL A 112 2.05 18.12 -8.78
N LYS A 113 2.67 19.24 -9.17
CA LYS A 113 3.96 19.68 -8.64
C LYS A 113 3.93 19.89 -7.13
N ALA A 114 2.89 20.52 -6.59
CA ALA A 114 2.76 20.72 -5.15
C ALA A 114 2.67 19.39 -4.39
N LEU A 115 1.94 18.39 -4.92
CA LEU A 115 1.83 17.05 -4.34
C LEU A 115 3.19 16.31 -4.37
N GLU A 116 3.89 16.36 -5.50
CA GLU A 116 5.23 15.77 -5.63
C GLU A 116 6.23 16.40 -4.64
N ASP A 117 6.26 17.72 -4.55
CA ASP A 117 7.11 18.45 -3.62
C ASP A 117 6.77 18.09 -2.15
N ASN A 118 5.49 18.00 -1.81
CA ASN A 118 5.04 17.63 -0.46
C ASN A 118 5.45 16.20 -0.10
N ILE A 119 5.27 15.24 -1.01
CA ILE A 119 5.66 13.83 -0.79
C ILE A 119 7.18 13.72 -0.66
N PHE A 120 7.93 14.43 -1.50
CA PHE A 120 9.40 14.42 -1.44
C PHE A 120 9.95 14.97 -0.13
N LEU A 121 9.30 16.01 0.41
CA LEU A 121 9.71 16.68 1.66
C LEU A 121 9.13 16.02 2.93
N MET A 122 8.25 15.04 2.76
CA MET A 122 7.64 14.36 3.90
C MET A 122 8.68 13.50 4.64
N ASP A 123 8.62 13.54 5.96
CA ASP A 123 9.39 12.64 6.82
C ASP A 123 9.03 11.17 6.57
N GLN A 124 9.76 10.25 7.19
CA GLN A 124 9.45 8.83 7.03
C GLN A 124 8.01 8.54 7.47
N LEU A 125 7.21 8.00 6.54
CA LEU A 125 5.80 7.68 6.74
C LEU A 125 5.53 6.92 8.05
N THR A 126 6.37 5.93 8.37
CA THR A 126 6.21 5.11 9.58
C THR A 126 6.43 5.90 10.85
N THR A 127 7.30 6.89 10.85
CA THR A 127 7.53 7.78 12.00
C THR A 127 6.30 8.66 12.22
N ILE A 128 5.77 9.27 11.17
CA ILE A 128 4.56 10.08 11.26
C ILE A 128 3.37 9.25 11.76
N LEU A 129 3.23 8.03 11.23
CA LEU A 129 2.14 7.13 11.65
C LEU A 129 2.24 6.72 13.13
N ASP A 130 3.46 6.51 13.63
CA ASP A 130 3.70 6.13 15.02
C ASP A 130 3.49 7.28 16.01
N GLU A 131 3.95 8.48 15.66
CA GLU A 131 3.97 9.63 16.56
C GLU A 131 2.69 10.48 16.47
N ASP A 132 2.20 10.72 15.24
CA ASP A 132 1.18 11.73 14.95
C ASP A 132 -0.09 11.16 14.30
N GLY A 133 -0.03 9.94 13.78
CA GLY A 133 -1.17 9.26 13.17
C GLY A 133 -1.45 9.62 11.71
N ALA A 134 -2.45 8.97 11.12
CA ALA A 134 -2.77 9.06 9.70
C ALA A 134 -3.25 10.46 9.24
N GLU A 135 -3.90 11.22 10.11
CA GLU A 135 -4.37 12.56 9.76
C GLU A 135 -3.21 13.52 9.48
N THR A 136 -2.09 13.37 10.19
CA THR A 136 -0.87 14.15 9.93
C THR A 136 -0.25 13.79 8.58
N VAL A 137 -0.27 12.52 8.19
CA VAL A 137 0.14 12.10 6.84
C VAL A 137 -0.67 12.83 5.76
N ILE A 138 -1.99 12.83 5.90
CA ILE A 138 -2.89 13.52 4.97
C ILE A 138 -2.58 15.03 4.94
N ALA A 139 -2.43 15.64 6.10
CA ALA A 139 -2.14 17.07 6.21
C ALA A 139 -0.80 17.45 5.56
N GLN A 140 0.21 16.58 5.66
CA GLN A 140 1.51 16.81 5.01
C GLN A 140 1.42 16.62 3.48
N VAL A 141 0.79 15.56 3.01
CA VAL A 141 0.62 15.28 1.57
C VAL A 141 -0.16 16.41 0.89
N PHE A 142 -1.22 16.92 1.51
CA PHE A 142 -2.05 18.00 0.96
C PHE A 142 -1.70 19.40 1.46
N LYS A 143 -0.50 19.58 1.98
CA LYS A 143 -0.06 20.90 2.47
C LYS A 143 -0.17 21.99 1.39
N GLY A 144 -0.89 23.05 1.71
CA GLY A 144 -1.12 24.16 0.78
C GLY A 144 -2.22 23.91 -0.26
N LEU A 145 -2.85 22.73 -0.26
CA LEU A 145 -3.95 22.38 -1.15
C LEU A 145 -5.25 22.27 -0.37
N ALA A 146 -6.37 22.62 -1.02
CA ALA A 146 -7.69 22.39 -0.45
C ALA A 146 -8.08 20.91 -0.62
N TRP A 147 -8.53 20.29 0.46
CA TRP A 147 -9.01 18.91 0.45
C TRP A 147 -10.18 18.72 1.40
N HIS A 148 -10.93 17.64 1.25
CA HIS A 148 -11.99 17.25 2.17
C HIS A 148 -12.07 15.72 2.28
N LYS A 149 -12.39 15.24 3.47
CA LYS A 149 -12.63 13.80 3.72
C LYS A 149 -13.98 13.42 3.13
N THR A 150 -14.01 12.42 2.27
CA THR A 150 -15.24 11.91 1.65
C THR A 150 -15.84 10.74 2.40
N ALA A 151 -15.01 9.89 2.98
CA ALA A 151 -15.46 8.73 3.74
C ALA A 151 -14.39 8.31 4.76
N GLU A 152 -14.83 7.56 5.75
CA GLU A 152 -14.00 6.86 6.72
C GLU A 152 -14.67 5.53 7.05
N SER A 153 -13.89 4.48 7.23
CA SER A 153 -14.40 3.17 7.61
C SER A 153 -13.37 2.42 8.46
N ASP A 154 -13.87 1.66 9.42
CA ASP A 154 -13.04 0.77 10.21
C ASP A 154 -12.59 -0.42 9.36
N MET A 155 -11.38 -0.91 9.64
CA MET A 155 -10.83 -2.10 9.01
C MET A 155 -10.46 -3.13 10.06
N ALA A 156 -10.66 -4.41 9.74
CA ALA A 156 -10.31 -5.51 10.63
C ALA A 156 -9.67 -6.68 9.86
N TYR A 157 -8.65 -7.28 10.45
CA TYR A 157 -8.16 -8.57 9.96
C TYR A 157 -9.16 -9.66 10.35
N LYS A 158 -9.75 -10.31 9.36
CA LYS A 158 -10.75 -11.36 9.59
C LYS A 158 -10.57 -12.52 8.63
N CYS A 159 -10.17 -13.66 9.18
CA CYS A 159 -10.06 -14.89 8.43
C CYS A 159 -11.35 -15.70 8.57
N TYR A 160 -11.97 -16.03 7.44
CA TYR A 160 -13.15 -16.90 7.35
C TYR A 160 -12.80 -18.33 6.94
N CYS A 161 -11.51 -18.71 7.05
CA CYS A 161 -11.08 -20.05 6.70
C CYS A 161 -11.68 -21.06 7.66
N SER A 162 -12.36 -22.07 7.14
CA SER A 162 -12.77 -23.25 7.88
C SER A 162 -12.43 -24.50 7.07
N ARG A 163 -12.27 -25.63 7.76
CA ARG A 163 -11.99 -26.92 7.10
C ARG A 163 -13.09 -27.27 6.08
N GLU A 164 -14.33 -26.97 6.41
CA GLU A 164 -15.49 -27.24 5.55
C GLU A 164 -15.44 -26.42 4.26
N ARG A 165 -15.03 -25.15 4.33
CA ARG A 165 -14.89 -24.28 3.15
C ARG A 165 -13.68 -24.62 2.26
N VAL A 166 -12.70 -25.33 2.80
CA VAL A 166 -11.52 -25.76 2.05
C VAL A 166 -11.74 -27.12 1.40
N LEU A 167 -12.57 -27.96 1.99
CA LEU A 167 -12.83 -29.32 1.53
C LEU A 167 -14.13 -29.47 0.70
N GLY A 168 -14.99 -28.47 0.69
CA GLY A 168 -16.25 -28.44 -0.08
C GLY A 168 -16.07 -27.86 -1.43
#